data_85a74f55b11b1449c4b1456cdb4e3d41
#
_entry.id   85a74f55b11b1449c4b1456cdb4e3d41
#
_cell.length_a   1.000
_cell.length_b   1.000
_cell.length_c   1.000
_cell.angle_alpha   90.00
_cell.angle_beta   90.00
_cell.angle_gamma   90.00
#
_symmetry.space_group_name_H-M   'P 1'
#
loop_
_entity.id
_entity.type
_entity.pdbx_description
1 polymer ?
#
loop_
_entity_poly.entity_id
_entity_poly.type
_entity_poly.pdbx_seq_one_letter_code
_entity_poly.pdbx_strand_id
1 'polypeptide(L)'
;MADIKIKQVENAGDYSTETSFEANGVDYINESLITALFGAKAEKQKAEQPEKEVQLASVAKDVDGVDWDVVAIYDNAGIPSIMHRFRKTSNKELFGGSDKVHAAFIIDGKEYDEIYISVFPNTEINGKPYSLPYMKPWTNITNDDAAKACFSKGDGWHLLTAPEWGLLADISLKNGTLPHGNTANGKYHADPEEHGQTYDGSGRTLTGSGPATWTHDHTPTGVHDLCGNVWEMVRGLRLKDGWLQVAKNNDAALDIDLTTEGDGWQPVLDDAGKAIRVSVNDDGDIAITSEPESEDTEHNYDGCEWDDVNMDCESEQLKALALFPGEPEAYFYADSTDGEYFPIRGGHWNGGALAGVFYTNLYYPRSNVDGDVGFRSAYFKKN
;
A
#
# COMPACT_ATOMS: atom_id res chain seq x y z
N MET A 1 27.02 -4.78 8.50
CA MET A 1 25.60 -4.54 8.82
C MET A 1 25.36 -5.15 10.19
N ALA A 2 24.77 -4.40 11.13
CA ALA A 2 24.40 -4.98 12.41
C ALA A 2 23.25 -5.97 12.16
N ASP A 3 23.35 -7.17 12.74
CA ASP A 3 22.27 -8.15 12.64
C ASP A 3 21.03 -7.59 13.33
N ILE A 4 20.00 -7.39 12.52
CA ILE A 4 18.71 -6.91 13.00
C ILE A 4 17.94 -8.10 13.54
N LYS A 5 17.61 -8.06 14.83
CA LYS A 5 16.89 -9.12 15.53
C LYS A 5 15.66 -8.57 16.23
N ILE A 6 14.52 -9.15 15.99
CA ILE A 6 13.24 -8.87 16.66
C ILE A 6 12.88 -10.10 17.50
N LYS A 7 12.52 -9.95 18.76
CA LYS A 7 12.12 -11.05 19.65
C LYS A 7 10.63 -10.96 19.97
N GLN A 8 9.86 -11.97 19.59
CA GLN A 8 8.47 -12.10 20.01
C GLN A 8 8.40 -12.43 21.51
N VAL A 9 7.58 -11.70 22.26
CA VAL A 9 7.25 -12.04 23.65
C VAL A 9 5.86 -12.65 23.71
N GLU A 10 5.73 -13.75 24.49
CA GLU A 10 4.47 -14.47 24.64
C GLU A 10 3.38 -13.68 25.37
N ASN A 11 3.75 -12.62 26.10
CA ASN A 11 2.83 -11.75 26.83
C ASN A 11 3.17 -10.28 26.64
N ALA A 12 2.26 -9.51 26.10
CA ALA A 12 2.39 -8.06 25.88
C ALA A 12 2.63 -7.23 27.17
N GLY A 13 2.52 -7.83 28.35
CA GLY A 13 2.79 -7.18 29.65
C GLY A 13 4.27 -7.17 30.07
N ASP A 14 5.12 -7.95 29.42
CA ASP A 14 6.52 -8.14 29.82
C ASP A 14 7.52 -7.25 29.06
N TYR A 15 7.04 -6.20 28.40
CA TYR A 15 7.90 -5.22 27.76
C TYR A 15 8.76 -4.50 28.78
N SER A 16 9.98 -4.99 28.99
CA SER A 16 11.02 -4.21 29.64
C SER A 16 11.64 -3.23 28.64
N THR A 17 12.28 -2.22 29.13
CA THR A 17 12.95 -1.17 28.35
C THR A 17 14.13 -1.63 27.49
N GLU A 18 14.50 -2.89 27.56
CA GLU A 18 15.57 -3.54 26.78
C GLU A 18 15.02 -4.40 25.64
N THR A 19 13.93 -4.05 25.11
CA THR A 19 12.97 -4.76 24.33
C THR A 19 13.55 -5.46 23.12
N SER A 20 13.50 -6.75 23.16
CA SER A 20 13.50 -7.61 22.01
C SER A 20 12.23 -8.47 22.07
N PHE A 21 11.59 -8.75 20.94
CA PHE A 21 10.57 -9.79 20.83
C PHE A 21 10.98 -10.82 19.79
N GLU A 22 10.55 -12.06 19.97
CA GLU A 22 10.93 -13.19 19.16
C GLU A 22 9.76 -13.64 18.28
N ALA A 23 9.96 -13.67 16.96
CA ALA A 23 9.02 -14.26 16.03
C ALA A 23 9.73 -15.39 15.27
N ASN A 24 9.14 -16.58 15.28
CA ASN A 24 9.70 -17.75 14.59
C ASN A 24 11.15 -18.11 14.98
N GLY A 25 11.52 -17.92 16.25
CA GLY A 25 12.84 -18.23 16.77
C GLY A 25 13.94 -17.22 16.39
N VAL A 26 13.57 -16.05 15.92
CA VAL A 26 14.49 -14.96 15.56
C VAL A 26 14.23 -13.75 16.46
N ASP A 27 15.28 -13.21 17.06
CA ASP A 27 15.23 -12.00 17.87
C ASP A 27 15.20 -10.76 17.00
N TYR A 28 14.22 -9.90 17.19
CA TYR A 28 14.04 -8.71 16.39
C TYR A 28 13.70 -7.47 17.21
N ILE A 29 14.23 -6.37 16.88
CA ILE A 29 14.18 -5.01 17.40
C ILE A 29 14.64 -4.85 18.84
N ASN A 30 15.68 -4.12 18.94
CA ASN A 30 15.99 -3.30 20.10
C ASN A 30 16.12 -1.82 19.65
N GLU A 31 16.18 -0.91 20.62
CA GLU A 31 16.38 0.52 20.40
C GLU A 31 17.61 0.84 19.53
N SER A 32 18.67 0.03 19.66
CA SER A 32 19.90 0.17 18.87
C SER A 32 19.67 -0.06 17.40
N LEU A 33 18.74 -0.94 17.04
CA LEU A 33 18.40 -1.24 15.66
C LEU A 33 17.57 -0.14 15.02
N ILE A 34 16.54 0.33 15.73
CA ILE A 34 15.76 1.49 15.29
C ILE A 34 16.71 2.68 15.07
N THR A 35 17.65 2.89 15.98
CA THR A 35 18.69 3.91 15.87
C THR A 35 19.62 3.67 14.68
N ALA A 36 20.00 2.42 14.41
CA ALA A 36 20.86 2.08 13.27
C ALA A 36 20.14 2.21 11.92
N LEU A 37 18.85 1.85 11.87
CA LEU A 37 18.03 1.96 10.66
C LEU A 37 17.64 3.41 10.34
N PHE A 38 17.29 4.18 11.38
CA PHE A 38 16.68 5.50 11.21
C PHE A 38 17.54 6.64 11.73
N GLY A 39 18.72 6.35 12.31
CA GLY A 39 19.65 7.38 12.79
C GLY A 39 19.16 8.19 13.99
N ALA A 40 18.11 7.74 14.67
CA ALA A 40 17.47 8.46 15.76
C ALA A 40 17.32 7.59 17.01
N LYS A 41 17.36 8.23 18.19
CA LYS A 41 17.00 7.58 19.45
C LYS A 41 15.47 7.58 19.59
N ALA A 42 14.93 6.39 19.88
CA ALA A 42 13.55 6.31 20.32
C ALA A 42 13.39 6.99 21.69
N GLU A 43 12.57 8.02 21.77
CA GLU A 43 12.22 8.64 23.04
C GLU A 43 11.13 7.81 23.74
N LYS A 44 11.48 7.28 24.93
CA LYS A 44 10.54 6.50 25.74
C LYS A 44 9.56 7.43 26.43
N GLN A 45 8.30 7.42 26.00
CA GLN A 45 7.22 7.97 26.81
C GLN A 45 6.59 6.86 27.68
N LYS A 46 6.51 7.06 28.98
CA LYS A 46 5.74 6.19 29.88
C LYS A 46 4.28 6.32 29.53
N ALA A 47 3.65 5.21 29.18
CA ALA A 47 2.27 5.22 28.79
C ALA A 47 1.33 4.94 29.95
N GLU A 48 0.24 5.66 29.92
CA GLU A 48 -0.97 5.43 30.72
C GLU A 48 -2.19 5.04 29.88
N GLN A 49 -2.03 4.81 28.55
CA GLN A 49 -3.14 4.45 27.66
C GLN A 49 -2.75 3.42 26.60
N PRO A 50 -3.68 2.58 26.09
CA PRO A 50 -3.39 1.44 25.23
C PRO A 50 -2.98 1.79 23.80
N GLU A 51 -3.07 3.04 23.38
CA GLU A 51 -2.60 3.50 22.07
C GLU A 51 -1.41 4.44 22.26
N LYS A 52 -0.20 3.92 22.05
CA LYS A 52 1.02 4.69 22.15
C LYS A 52 1.64 4.89 20.79
N GLU A 53 1.73 6.14 20.40
CA GLU A 53 2.63 6.58 19.36
C GLU A 53 3.98 6.93 19.98
N VAL A 54 5.05 6.25 19.55
CA VAL A 54 6.42 6.60 19.91
C VAL A 54 7.11 7.08 18.63
N GLN A 55 7.45 8.35 18.57
CA GLN A 55 8.22 8.89 17.46
C GLN A 55 9.59 8.23 17.41
N LEU A 56 9.89 7.46 16.37
CA LEU A 56 11.13 6.71 16.18
C LEU A 56 12.21 7.54 15.49
N ALA A 57 11.80 8.33 14.51
CA ALA A 57 12.63 9.28 13.80
C ALA A 57 11.78 10.39 13.26
N SER A 58 12.22 11.63 13.41
CA SER A 58 11.75 12.73 12.58
C SER A 58 12.72 12.82 11.41
N VAL A 59 12.32 12.39 10.25
CA VAL A 59 13.03 12.68 9.02
C VAL A 59 12.68 14.11 8.68
N ALA A 60 13.21 15.00 9.49
CA ALA A 60 13.13 16.38 9.16
C ALA A 60 13.93 16.58 7.90
N LYS A 61 13.29 16.88 6.87
CA LYS A 61 13.55 17.97 5.97
C LYS A 61 13.19 17.62 4.56
N ASP A 62 12.07 18.20 4.20
CA ASP A 62 11.98 18.93 2.95
C ASP A 62 12.72 18.30 1.77
N VAL A 63 12.16 17.25 1.26
CA VAL A 63 12.02 17.20 -0.18
C VAL A 63 10.68 17.88 -0.42
N ASP A 64 10.70 19.12 -0.84
CA ASP A 64 9.54 19.96 -1.18
C ASP A 64 8.52 20.32 -0.07
N GLY A 65 8.95 20.45 1.19
CA GLY A 65 8.08 20.98 2.26
C GLY A 65 7.16 19.95 2.91
N VAL A 66 7.34 18.69 2.65
CA VAL A 66 6.61 17.60 3.32
C VAL A 66 7.44 17.05 4.48
N ASP A 67 6.89 17.14 5.70
CA ASP A 67 7.52 16.68 6.93
C ASP A 67 7.14 15.21 7.17
N TRP A 68 8.10 14.30 7.00
CA TRP A 68 7.90 12.86 7.12
C TRP A 68 8.38 12.37 8.50
N ASP A 69 7.49 11.69 9.22
CA ASP A 69 7.80 11.06 10.49
C ASP A 69 7.64 9.55 10.40
N VAL A 70 8.54 8.78 10.98
CA VAL A 70 8.37 7.34 11.24
C VAL A 70 8.10 7.14 12.72
N VAL A 71 7.02 6.42 13.02
CA VAL A 71 6.51 6.21 14.38
C VAL A 71 6.25 4.73 14.64
N ALA A 72 6.27 4.30 15.91
CA ALA A 72 5.74 3.01 16.32
C ALA A 72 4.34 3.21 16.90
N ILE A 73 3.34 2.60 16.28
CA ILE A 73 1.96 2.61 16.78
C ILE A 73 1.65 1.22 17.32
N TYR A 74 1.23 1.19 18.59
CA TYR A 74 0.90 -0.04 19.29
C TYR A 74 -0.57 -0.38 19.12
N ASP A 75 -0.86 -1.63 18.84
CA ASP A 75 -2.23 -2.13 18.76
C ASP A 75 -2.83 -2.40 20.15
N ASN A 76 -4.08 -2.89 20.18
CA ASN A 76 -4.77 -3.24 21.42
C ASN A 76 -4.13 -4.43 22.19
N ALA A 77 -3.22 -5.18 21.59
CA ALA A 77 -2.42 -6.21 22.24
C ALA A 77 -1.07 -5.68 22.73
N GLY A 78 -0.76 -4.40 22.50
CA GLY A 78 0.51 -3.78 22.88
C GLY A 78 1.68 -4.14 21.97
N ILE A 79 1.42 -4.63 20.76
CA ILE A 79 2.46 -4.96 19.78
C ILE A 79 2.62 -3.79 18.80
N PRO A 80 3.85 -3.31 18.54
CA PRO A 80 4.09 -2.19 17.65
C PRO A 80 4.02 -2.56 16.16
N SER A 81 3.59 -1.61 15.36
CA SER A 81 3.87 -1.55 13.92
C SER A 81 4.67 -0.30 13.62
N ILE A 82 5.67 -0.39 12.74
CA ILE A 82 6.43 0.76 12.27
C ILE A 82 5.63 1.41 11.15
N MET A 83 5.23 2.66 11.37
CA MET A 83 4.33 3.40 10.50
C MET A 83 4.99 4.68 10.02
N HIS A 84 4.70 5.08 8.78
CA HIS A 84 5.09 6.37 8.24
C HIS A 84 3.91 7.32 8.33
N ARG A 85 4.12 8.50 8.93
CA ARG A 85 3.10 9.54 9.09
C ARG A 85 3.05 10.43 7.86
N PHE A 86 1.89 10.54 7.25
CA PHE A 86 1.63 11.43 6.13
C PHE A 86 0.72 12.58 6.59
N ARG A 87 1.11 13.81 6.27
CA ARG A 87 0.33 15.00 6.57
C ARG A 87 -0.62 15.31 5.42
N LYS A 88 -1.77 15.90 5.78
CA LYS A 88 -2.81 16.30 4.83
C LYS A 88 -2.22 17.17 3.71
N THR A 89 -2.54 16.79 2.48
CA THR A 89 -2.12 17.48 1.26
C THR A 89 -3.28 17.58 0.27
N SER A 90 -3.15 18.41 -0.76
CA SER A 90 -4.17 18.59 -1.80
C SER A 90 -3.77 17.90 -3.11
N ASN A 91 -4.77 17.65 -3.96
CA ASN A 91 -4.56 17.15 -5.33
C ASN A 91 -3.67 18.11 -6.13
N LYS A 92 -3.79 19.41 -5.87
CA LYS A 92 -2.96 20.44 -6.52
C LYS A 92 -1.48 20.30 -6.16
N GLU A 93 -1.19 20.06 -4.88
CA GLU A 93 0.18 19.87 -4.41
C GLU A 93 0.80 18.57 -4.92
N LEU A 94 0.02 17.53 -5.09
CA LEU A 94 0.51 16.22 -5.53
C LEU A 94 0.70 16.13 -7.05
N PHE A 95 -0.33 16.44 -7.82
CA PHE A 95 -0.34 16.23 -9.27
C PHE A 95 -0.89 17.40 -10.09
N GLY A 96 -0.97 18.62 -9.50
CA GLY A 96 -1.41 19.83 -10.20
C GLY A 96 -2.93 19.90 -10.45
N GLY A 97 -3.72 19.09 -9.75
CA GLY A 97 -5.18 19.08 -9.81
C GLY A 97 -5.84 20.27 -9.09
N SER A 98 -7.04 20.06 -8.57
CA SER A 98 -7.77 21.08 -7.80
C SER A 98 -7.21 21.28 -6.38
N ASP A 99 -7.65 22.36 -5.70
CA ASP A 99 -7.30 22.63 -4.29
C ASP A 99 -8.02 21.67 -3.29
N LYS A 100 -8.74 20.64 -3.78
CA LYS A 100 -9.37 19.64 -2.89
C LYS A 100 -8.31 18.86 -2.12
N VAL A 101 -8.62 18.54 -0.87
CA VAL A 101 -7.82 17.61 -0.07
C VAL A 101 -7.80 16.24 -0.76
N HIS A 102 -6.63 15.59 -0.80
CA HIS A 102 -6.49 14.26 -1.36
C HIS A 102 -7.38 13.26 -0.61
N ALA A 103 -8.04 12.37 -1.35
CA ALA A 103 -9.07 11.46 -0.83
C ALA A 103 -8.58 10.63 0.38
N ALA A 104 -7.31 10.25 0.43
CA ALA A 104 -6.70 9.50 1.54
C ALA A 104 -6.90 10.14 2.92
N PHE A 105 -7.09 11.45 2.98
CA PHE A 105 -7.26 12.20 4.24
C PHE A 105 -8.71 12.49 4.59
N ILE A 106 -9.69 11.96 3.86
CA ILE A 106 -11.12 12.21 4.09
C ILE A 106 -11.81 10.90 4.46
N ILE A 107 -12.19 10.74 5.73
CA ILE A 107 -12.82 9.52 6.28
C ILE A 107 -14.13 9.92 6.99
N ASP A 108 -15.23 9.27 6.68
CA ASP A 108 -16.57 9.60 7.20
C ASP A 108 -16.94 11.08 6.97
N GLY A 109 -16.52 11.62 5.81
CA GLY A 109 -16.73 13.02 5.45
C GLY A 109 -15.94 14.03 6.29
N LYS A 110 -14.99 13.60 7.11
CA LYS A 110 -14.10 14.45 7.91
C LYS A 110 -12.71 14.42 7.35
N GLU A 111 -12.07 15.59 7.32
CA GLU A 111 -10.66 15.70 6.99
C GLU A 111 -9.80 15.38 8.20
N TYR A 112 -8.78 14.55 7.99
CA TYR A 112 -7.75 14.23 8.98
C TYR A 112 -6.45 14.95 8.61
N ASP A 113 -5.79 15.57 9.59
CA ASP A 113 -4.55 16.29 9.37
C ASP A 113 -3.37 15.35 9.12
N GLU A 114 -3.51 14.08 9.54
CA GLU A 114 -2.50 13.06 9.35
C GLU A 114 -3.12 11.65 9.27
N ILE A 115 -2.46 10.78 8.49
CA ILE A 115 -2.70 9.35 8.42
C ILE A 115 -1.37 8.61 8.51
N TYR A 116 -1.42 7.32 8.78
CA TYR A 116 -0.23 6.50 8.98
C TYR A 116 -0.30 5.27 8.10
N ILE A 117 0.76 4.99 7.36
CA ILE A 117 0.86 3.83 6.49
C ILE A 117 2.02 2.95 6.96
N SER A 118 1.83 1.64 6.97
CA SER A 118 2.88 0.66 7.28
C SER A 118 4.12 0.90 6.43
N VAL A 119 5.28 1.06 7.10
CA VAL A 119 6.57 1.21 6.41
C VAL A 119 6.90 -0.05 5.60
N PHE A 120 6.51 -1.22 6.08
CA PHE A 120 6.79 -2.51 5.47
C PHE A 120 5.50 -3.26 5.14
N PRO A 121 5.48 -4.12 4.09
CA PRO A 121 4.43 -5.11 3.93
C PRO A 121 4.26 -5.89 5.24
N ASN A 122 3.01 -6.21 5.61
CA ASN A 122 2.76 -6.79 6.91
C ASN A 122 3.23 -8.25 7.00
N THR A 123 3.73 -8.60 8.18
CA THR A 123 3.95 -9.98 8.63
C THR A 123 2.85 -10.42 9.58
N GLU A 124 2.63 -11.73 9.70
CA GLU A 124 1.64 -12.30 10.62
C GLU A 124 2.29 -12.60 11.98
N ILE A 125 1.64 -12.11 13.05
CA ILE A 125 1.95 -12.53 14.43
C ILE A 125 0.62 -12.76 15.16
N ASN A 126 0.36 -14.00 15.57
CA ASN A 126 -0.85 -14.39 16.29
C ASN A 126 -2.17 -13.99 15.58
N GLY A 127 -2.22 -14.14 14.27
CA GLY A 127 -3.38 -13.83 13.43
C GLY A 127 -3.60 -12.33 13.17
N LYS A 128 -2.64 -11.48 13.50
CA LYS A 128 -2.69 -10.04 13.27
C LYS A 128 -1.53 -9.55 12.38
N PRO A 129 -1.75 -8.49 11.58
CA PRO A 129 -0.73 -7.93 10.69
C PRO A 129 0.13 -6.89 11.39
N TYR A 130 1.45 -6.95 11.21
CA TYR A 130 2.40 -6.01 11.77
C TYR A 130 3.42 -5.54 10.72
N SER A 131 3.66 -4.24 10.67
CA SER A 131 4.69 -3.61 9.85
C SER A 131 6.03 -3.70 10.57
N LEU A 132 6.85 -4.68 10.19
CA LEU A 132 8.15 -4.95 10.80
C LEU A 132 9.19 -5.24 9.72
N PRO A 133 10.45 -4.79 9.90
CA PRO A 133 11.53 -5.05 8.95
C PRO A 133 12.05 -6.48 9.06
N TYR A 134 12.62 -6.98 7.96
CA TYR A 134 13.29 -8.28 7.88
C TYR A 134 12.41 -9.48 8.24
N MET A 135 11.11 -9.36 7.98
CA MET A 135 10.13 -10.42 8.17
C MET A 135 9.67 -10.99 6.82
N LYS A 136 9.08 -12.18 6.86
CA LYS A 136 8.37 -12.71 5.69
C LYS A 136 7.05 -11.97 5.54
N PRO A 137 6.72 -11.45 4.35
CA PRO A 137 5.39 -10.89 4.09
C PRO A 137 4.30 -11.93 4.37
N TRP A 138 3.19 -11.50 4.96
CA TRP A 138 1.99 -12.34 5.12
C TRP A 138 1.26 -12.44 3.78
N THR A 139 1.23 -13.63 3.24
CA THR A 139 0.56 -13.99 1.98
C THR A 139 -0.44 -15.13 2.21
N ASN A 140 -1.11 -15.62 1.16
CA ASN A 140 -2.13 -16.68 1.25
C ASN A 140 -3.33 -16.32 2.12
N ILE A 141 -3.85 -15.12 1.97
CA ILE A 141 -5.01 -14.59 2.67
C ILE A 141 -5.92 -13.87 1.67
N THR A 142 -7.24 -13.89 1.86
CA THR A 142 -8.17 -13.13 1.02
C THR A 142 -8.16 -11.63 1.39
N ASN A 143 -8.61 -10.76 0.48
CA ASN A 143 -8.75 -9.31 0.76
C ASN A 143 -9.65 -9.06 1.99
N ASP A 144 -10.79 -9.77 2.08
CA ASP A 144 -11.73 -9.63 3.20
C ASP A 144 -11.13 -10.07 4.54
N ASP A 145 -10.34 -11.15 4.55
CA ASP A 145 -9.72 -11.63 5.79
C ASP A 145 -8.54 -10.76 6.19
N ALA A 146 -7.79 -10.22 5.23
CA ALA A 146 -6.75 -9.22 5.49
C ALA A 146 -7.35 -7.95 6.11
N ALA A 147 -8.50 -7.46 5.59
CA ALA A 147 -9.21 -6.33 6.16
C ALA A 147 -9.67 -6.59 7.61
N LYS A 148 -10.30 -7.77 7.86
CA LYS A 148 -10.70 -8.19 9.21
C LYS A 148 -9.52 -8.29 10.16
N ALA A 149 -8.40 -8.84 9.70
CA ALA A 149 -7.18 -8.94 10.51
C ALA A 149 -6.66 -7.55 10.89
N CYS A 150 -6.66 -6.58 9.96
CA CYS A 150 -6.28 -5.20 10.24
C CYS A 150 -7.23 -4.55 11.26
N PHE A 151 -8.55 -4.63 11.07
CA PHE A 151 -9.53 -4.10 12.03
C PHE A 151 -9.40 -4.70 13.43
N SER A 152 -8.98 -5.97 13.54
CA SER A 152 -8.79 -6.64 14.82
C SER A 152 -7.71 -6.03 15.71
N LYS A 153 -6.85 -5.16 15.17
CA LYS A 153 -5.80 -4.44 15.92
C LYS A 153 -6.36 -3.34 16.80
N GLY A 154 -7.56 -2.84 16.51
CA GLY A 154 -8.24 -1.78 17.26
C GLY A 154 -8.76 -0.65 16.37
N ASP A 155 -9.35 0.36 17.00
CA ASP A 155 -9.93 1.50 16.29
C ASP A 155 -8.88 2.23 15.44
N GLY A 156 -9.30 2.62 14.23
CA GLY A 156 -8.46 3.32 13.27
C GLY A 156 -7.55 2.43 12.41
N TRP A 157 -7.27 1.20 12.84
CA TRP A 157 -6.52 0.25 12.03
C TRP A 157 -7.35 -0.31 10.88
N HIS A 158 -6.77 -0.37 9.69
CA HIS A 158 -7.45 -0.89 8.50
C HIS A 158 -6.44 -1.44 7.48
N LEU A 159 -6.92 -2.20 6.51
CA LEU A 159 -6.15 -2.59 5.33
C LEU A 159 -5.90 -1.35 4.48
N LEU A 160 -4.66 -1.15 3.99
CA LEU A 160 -4.32 -0.05 3.09
C LEU A 160 -5.39 0.12 2.01
N THR A 161 -5.86 1.34 1.84
CA THR A 161 -6.92 1.65 0.87
C THR A 161 -6.35 2.06 -0.48
N ALA A 162 -7.19 2.03 -1.52
CA ALA A 162 -6.77 2.48 -2.85
C ALA A 162 -6.34 3.97 -2.89
N PRO A 163 -7.03 4.93 -2.22
CA PRO A 163 -6.54 6.30 -2.13
C PRO A 163 -5.22 6.44 -1.37
N GLU A 164 -4.95 5.62 -0.37
CA GLU A 164 -3.67 5.64 0.36
C GLU A 164 -2.52 5.08 -0.48
N TRP A 165 -2.78 4.06 -1.30
CA TRP A 165 -1.81 3.63 -2.30
C TRP A 165 -1.56 4.72 -3.34
N GLY A 166 -2.62 5.38 -3.82
CA GLY A 166 -2.54 6.50 -4.76
C GLY A 166 -1.68 7.63 -4.21
N LEU A 167 -1.86 8.00 -2.92
CA LEU A 167 -1.03 8.99 -2.25
C LEU A 167 0.46 8.63 -2.30
N LEU A 168 0.84 7.37 -2.05
CA LEU A 168 2.23 6.93 -2.10
C LEU A 168 2.80 7.02 -3.52
N ALA A 169 2.03 6.60 -4.51
CA ALA A 169 2.42 6.64 -5.92
C ALA A 169 2.60 8.09 -6.41
N ASP A 170 1.64 8.97 -6.10
CA ASP A 170 1.68 10.39 -6.48
C ASP A 170 2.85 11.14 -5.84
N ILE A 171 3.15 10.85 -4.57
CA ILE A 171 4.33 11.40 -3.88
C ILE A 171 5.61 10.96 -4.58
N SER A 172 5.74 9.66 -4.85
CA SER A 172 6.93 9.11 -5.51
C SER A 172 7.14 9.72 -6.89
N LEU A 173 6.07 9.84 -7.67
CA LEU A 173 6.10 10.47 -9.00
C LEU A 173 6.49 11.95 -8.92
N LYS A 174 5.81 12.71 -8.06
CA LYS A 174 6.08 14.14 -7.84
C LYS A 174 7.53 14.41 -7.47
N ASN A 175 8.10 13.56 -6.61
CA ASN A 175 9.47 13.74 -6.12
C ASN A 175 10.53 13.14 -7.07
N GLY A 176 10.13 12.43 -8.12
CA GLY A 176 11.05 11.71 -9.00
C GLY A 176 11.76 10.56 -8.28
N THR A 177 11.10 9.95 -7.31
CA THR A 177 11.59 8.86 -6.48
C THR A 177 10.74 7.60 -6.64
N LEU A 178 10.39 7.25 -7.89
CA LEU A 178 9.69 6.00 -8.17
C LEU A 178 10.49 4.84 -7.57
N PRO A 179 9.87 4.02 -6.69
CA PRO A 179 10.61 3.02 -5.94
C PRO A 179 11.10 1.90 -6.85
N HIS A 180 12.37 1.59 -6.75
CA HIS A 180 12.89 0.30 -7.21
C HIS A 180 12.42 -0.82 -6.29
N GLY A 181 12.73 -2.09 -6.62
CA GLY A 181 12.31 -3.19 -5.77
C GLY A 181 12.83 -4.55 -6.20
N ASN A 182 12.39 -5.57 -5.48
CA ASN A 182 12.68 -6.94 -5.85
C ASN A 182 11.83 -7.36 -7.06
N THR A 183 12.37 -7.22 -8.25
CA THR A 183 11.71 -7.55 -9.52
C THR A 183 12.43 -8.67 -10.29
N ALA A 184 13.59 -9.13 -9.79
CA ALA A 184 14.41 -10.16 -10.43
C ALA A 184 15.02 -11.12 -9.38
N ASN A 185 14.14 -11.87 -8.66
CA ASN A 185 14.55 -12.91 -7.71
C ASN A 185 15.55 -12.43 -6.65
N GLY A 186 15.19 -11.40 -5.91
CA GLY A 186 15.97 -10.81 -4.84
C GLY A 186 16.73 -9.55 -5.23
N LYS A 187 16.61 -9.13 -6.48
CA LYS A 187 17.33 -8.00 -7.07
C LYS A 187 16.39 -7.07 -7.81
N TYR A 188 16.84 -5.85 -8.06
CA TYR A 188 16.22 -4.97 -9.03
C TYR A 188 16.65 -5.37 -10.45
N HIS A 189 15.71 -5.47 -11.39
CA HIS A 189 15.99 -5.97 -12.75
C HIS A 189 16.94 -5.06 -13.52
N ALA A 190 16.86 -3.74 -13.35
CA ALA A 190 17.69 -2.78 -14.07
C ALA A 190 19.06 -2.54 -13.41
N ASP A 191 19.19 -2.82 -12.11
CA ASP A 191 20.46 -2.75 -11.37
C ASP A 191 20.59 -3.93 -10.39
N PRO A 192 21.27 -5.02 -10.81
CA PRO A 192 21.46 -6.21 -9.97
C PRO A 192 22.32 -5.99 -8.71
N GLU A 193 23.01 -4.87 -8.57
CA GLU A 193 23.74 -4.52 -7.34
C GLU A 193 22.77 -4.08 -6.24
N GLU A 194 21.58 -3.59 -6.62
CA GLU A 194 20.50 -3.38 -5.70
C GLU A 194 19.79 -4.71 -5.39
N HIS A 195 19.94 -5.19 -4.17
CA HIS A 195 19.39 -6.48 -3.77
C HIS A 195 18.92 -6.47 -2.31
N GLY A 196 17.92 -7.30 -2.02
CA GLY A 196 17.43 -7.60 -0.68
C GLY A 196 17.89 -8.99 -0.22
N GLN A 197 17.56 -9.32 1.03
CA GLN A 197 17.82 -10.63 1.61
C GLN A 197 16.69 -11.60 1.22
N THR A 198 16.97 -12.56 0.36
CA THR A 198 16.01 -13.61 -0.01
C THR A 198 15.83 -14.66 1.10
N TYR A 199 14.69 -15.35 1.08
CA TYR A 199 14.37 -16.43 2.00
C TYR A 199 13.77 -17.64 1.26
N ASP A 200 13.91 -18.83 1.82
CA ASP A 200 13.31 -20.10 1.35
C ASP A 200 13.61 -20.47 -0.11
N GLY A 201 14.56 -19.83 -0.75
CA GLY A 201 14.86 -20.03 -2.19
C GLY A 201 13.71 -19.61 -3.13
N SER A 202 12.76 -18.82 -2.63
CA SER A 202 11.56 -18.41 -3.39
C SER A 202 11.78 -17.25 -4.35
N GLY A 203 12.90 -16.54 -4.24
CA GLY A 203 13.14 -15.28 -4.95
C GLY A 203 12.57 -14.05 -4.25
N ARG A 204 11.69 -14.25 -3.25
CA ARG A 204 11.14 -13.16 -2.42
C ARG A 204 12.17 -12.70 -1.40
N THR A 205 12.10 -11.42 -1.02
CA THR A 205 12.97 -10.83 0.02
C THR A 205 12.22 -10.60 1.32
N LEU A 206 12.97 -10.61 2.41
CA LEU A 206 12.46 -10.13 3.69
C LEU A 206 12.11 -8.64 3.57
N THR A 207 11.06 -8.22 4.26
CA THR A 207 10.52 -6.85 4.23
C THR A 207 11.61 -5.82 4.55
N GLY A 208 11.72 -4.75 3.76
CA GLY A 208 12.68 -3.67 3.98
C GLY A 208 14.15 -4.09 3.97
N SER A 209 14.50 -5.24 3.39
CA SER A 209 15.90 -5.68 3.30
C SER A 209 16.65 -5.10 2.10
N GLY A 210 15.96 -4.41 1.20
CA GLY A 210 16.54 -3.71 0.07
C GLY A 210 17.16 -2.37 0.44
N PRO A 211 17.87 -1.72 -0.52
CA PRO A 211 18.44 -0.39 -0.34
C PRO A 211 17.36 0.71 -0.23
N ALA A 212 17.77 1.94 0.11
CA ALA A 212 16.87 3.09 0.23
C ALA A 212 16.14 3.43 -1.08
N THR A 213 16.72 3.14 -2.24
CA THR A 213 16.06 3.28 -3.55
C THR A 213 14.80 2.42 -3.72
N TRP A 214 14.58 1.43 -2.83
CA TRP A 214 13.36 0.61 -2.78
C TRP A 214 12.23 1.22 -1.94
N THR A 215 12.37 2.48 -1.57
CA THR A 215 11.34 3.23 -0.84
C THR A 215 10.72 4.34 -1.69
N HIS A 216 9.53 4.78 -1.31
CA HIS A 216 8.76 5.80 -2.02
C HIS A 216 9.46 7.16 -2.14
N ASP A 217 10.45 7.44 -1.28
CA ASP A 217 11.18 8.71 -1.20
C ASP A 217 12.70 8.55 -1.31
N HIS A 218 13.17 7.34 -1.61
CA HIS A 218 14.58 6.95 -1.68
C HIS A 218 15.37 7.26 -0.39
N THR A 219 14.70 7.26 0.76
CA THR A 219 15.36 7.40 2.07
C THR A 219 15.27 6.10 2.89
N PRO A 220 16.19 5.87 3.85
CA PRO A 220 16.12 4.68 4.70
C PRO A 220 14.85 4.58 5.57
N THR A 221 14.10 5.66 5.68
CA THR A 221 12.88 5.77 6.50
C THR A 221 11.61 5.81 5.66
N GLY A 222 11.74 5.74 4.34
CA GLY A 222 10.61 5.70 3.42
C GLY A 222 9.77 4.42 3.53
N VAL A 223 8.63 4.38 2.89
CA VAL A 223 7.78 3.20 2.77
C VAL A 223 8.41 2.23 1.77
N HIS A 224 8.77 1.04 2.24
CA HIS A 224 9.51 0.01 1.49
C HIS A 224 8.60 -0.90 0.65
N ASP A 225 9.23 -1.55 -0.34
CA ASP A 225 8.67 -2.70 -1.08
C ASP A 225 7.36 -2.39 -1.84
N LEU A 226 7.17 -1.16 -2.33
CA LEU A 226 6.02 -0.79 -3.16
C LEU A 226 6.15 -1.26 -4.61
N CYS A 227 7.34 -1.69 -5.01
CA CYS A 227 7.66 -2.25 -6.32
C CYS A 227 8.20 -3.67 -6.15
N GLY A 228 7.55 -4.65 -6.78
CA GLY A 228 8.01 -6.04 -6.74
C GLY A 228 7.83 -6.74 -5.39
N ASN A 229 8.63 -7.75 -5.13
CA ASN A 229 8.61 -8.64 -3.97
C ASN A 229 7.32 -9.46 -3.87
N VAL A 230 6.26 -8.93 -3.28
CA VAL A 230 4.91 -9.50 -3.31
C VAL A 230 3.92 -8.45 -3.76
N TRP A 231 2.93 -8.84 -4.52
CA TRP A 231 1.78 -8.01 -4.81
C TRP A 231 1.13 -7.51 -3.52
N GLU A 232 0.52 -6.35 -3.55
CA GLU A 232 -0.20 -5.83 -2.40
C GLU A 232 -1.67 -5.59 -2.70
N MET A 233 -2.53 -6.23 -1.90
CA MET A 233 -3.96 -5.95 -1.90
C MET A 233 -4.23 -4.57 -1.33
N VAL A 234 -5.15 -3.84 -1.95
CA VAL A 234 -5.73 -2.60 -1.40
C VAL A 234 -7.23 -2.73 -1.27
N ARG A 235 -7.84 -1.97 -0.35
CA ARG A 235 -9.27 -1.99 -0.07
C ARG A 235 -9.98 -0.79 -0.70
N GLY A 236 -11.25 -0.98 -1.07
CA GLY A 236 -12.12 0.12 -1.47
C GLY A 236 -12.03 0.54 -2.94
N LEU A 237 -11.48 -0.32 -3.78
CA LEU A 237 -11.53 -0.21 -5.25
C LEU A 237 -11.89 -1.58 -5.82
N ARG A 238 -12.72 -1.61 -6.86
CA ARG A 238 -13.01 -2.80 -7.64
C ARG A 238 -13.37 -2.46 -9.08
N LEU A 239 -13.23 -3.45 -9.95
CA LEU A 239 -13.86 -3.49 -11.26
C LEU A 239 -15.06 -4.44 -11.16
N LYS A 240 -16.26 -3.96 -11.44
CA LYS A 240 -17.50 -4.75 -11.37
C LYS A 240 -18.24 -4.65 -12.68
N ASP A 241 -18.32 -5.78 -13.42
CA ASP A 241 -18.97 -5.85 -14.73
C ASP A 241 -18.48 -4.72 -15.68
N GLY A 242 -17.15 -4.52 -15.74
CA GLY A 242 -16.50 -3.47 -16.53
C GLY A 242 -16.52 -2.06 -15.90
N TRP A 243 -17.26 -1.81 -14.79
CA TRP A 243 -17.35 -0.49 -14.17
C TRP A 243 -16.37 -0.34 -13.00
N LEU A 244 -15.58 0.74 -13.00
CA LEU A 244 -14.74 1.09 -11.87
C LEU A 244 -15.61 1.62 -10.72
N GLN A 245 -15.46 1.02 -9.55
CA GLN A 245 -16.19 1.40 -8.34
C GLN A 245 -15.23 1.56 -7.17
N VAL A 246 -15.52 2.55 -6.33
CA VAL A 246 -14.67 2.94 -5.19
C VAL A 246 -15.53 3.20 -3.96
N ALA A 247 -14.98 3.02 -2.77
CA ALA A 247 -15.58 3.57 -1.56
C ALA A 247 -15.47 5.10 -1.58
N LYS A 248 -16.43 5.78 -0.96
CA LYS A 248 -16.43 7.25 -0.95
C LYS A 248 -15.18 7.78 -0.24
N ASN A 249 -14.40 8.63 -0.90
CA ASN A 249 -13.15 9.15 -0.38
C ASN A 249 -12.26 8.01 0.16
N ASN A 250 -11.91 8.06 1.46
CA ASN A 250 -11.19 7.00 2.16
C ASN A 250 -12.08 6.24 3.16
N ASP A 251 -13.40 6.14 2.92
CA ASP A 251 -14.31 5.44 3.83
C ASP A 251 -14.04 3.91 3.87
N ALA A 252 -13.26 3.37 2.92
CA ALA A 252 -12.71 2.03 3.01
C ALA A 252 -11.80 1.79 4.23
N ALA A 253 -11.31 2.85 4.89
CA ALA A 253 -10.64 2.79 6.19
C ALA A 253 -11.58 2.42 7.35
N LEU A 254 -12.88 2.41 7.11
CA LEU A 254 -13.91 2.01 8.08
C LEU A 254 -14.43 0.61 7.78
N ASP A 255 -15.01 -0.02 8.80
CA ASP A 255 -15.72 -1.30 8.64
C ASP A 255 -17.13 -1.08 8.06
N ILE A 256 -17.17 -0.60 6.81
CA ILE A 256 -18.39 -0.42 6.02
C ILE A 256 -18.69 -1.65 5.17
N ASP A 257 -19.92 -1.77 4.69
CA ASP A 257 -20.34 -2.89 3.83
C ASP A 257 -19.75 -2.74 2.41
N LEU A 258 -18.61 -3.39 2.19
CA LEU A 258 -17.97 -3.56 0.90
C LEU A 258 -18.10 -5.01 0.37
N THR A 259 -19.15 -5.74 0.77
CA THR A 259 -19.52 -7.01 0.12
C THR A 259 -19.92 -6.76 -1.34
N THR A 260 -20.09 -7.83 -2.12
CA THR A 260 -20.42 -7.71 -3.55
C THR A 260 -21.67 -6.84 -3.80
N GLU A 261 -22.69 -6.99 -2.94
CA GLU A 261 -23.95 -6.23 -2.99
C GLU A 261 -24.02 -5.11 -1.95
N GLY A 262 -22.88 -4.80 -1.30
CA GLY A 262 -22.80 -3.78 -0.27
C GLY A 262 -23.07 -2.37 -0.81
N ASP A 263 -23.61 -1.51 0.05
CA ASP A 263 -23.97 -0.12 -0.28
C ASP A 263 -22.80 0.87 -0.14
N GLY A 264 -21.61 0.39 0.27
CA GLY A 264 -20.39 1.19 0.38
C GLY A 264 -19.75 1.56 -0.97
N TRP A 265 -20.20 1.00 -2.07
CA TRP A 265 -19.63 1.23 -3.39
C TRP A 265 -20.31 2.37 -4.14
N GLN A 266 -19.51 3.18 -4.82
CA GLN A 266 -19.96 4.21 -5.75
C GLN A 266 -19.10 4.17 -7.02
N PRO A 267 -19.59 4.66 -8.17
CA PRO A 267 -18.78 4.72 -9.38
C PRO A 267 -17.57 5.64 -9.19
N VAL A 268 -16.46 5.29 -9.81
CA VAL A 268 -15.38 6.25 -10.09
C VAL A 268 -15.87 7.19 -11.17
N LEU A 269 -15.64 8.49 -10.99
CA LEU A 269 -16.18 9.53 -11.88
C LEU A 269 -15.06 10.27 -12.62
N ASP A 270 -15.36 10.70 -13.85
CA ASP A 270 -14.58 11.71 -14.56
C ASP A 270 -14.83 13.12 -13.98
N ASP A 271 -14.08 14.10 -14.44
CA ASP A 271 -14.20 15.50 -13.98
C ASP A 271 -15.54 16.16 -14.43
N ALA A 272 -16.27 15.54 -15.36
CA ALA A 272 -17.62 15.92 -15.74
C ALA A 272 -18.71 15.22 -14.91
N GLY A 273 -18.34 14.30 -14.03
CA GLY A 273 -19.26 13.53 -13.15
C GLY A 273 -19.89 12.31 -13.83
N LYS A 274 -19.33 11.82 -14.94
CA LYS A 274 -19.76 10.57 -15.57
C LYS A 274 -18.98 9.38 -14.97
N ALA A 275 -19.65 8.24 -14.85
CA ALA A 275 -19.02 7.00 -14.38
C ALA A 275 -17.97 6.49 -15.39
N ILE A 276 -16.88 5.95 -14.86
CA ILE A 276 -15.76 5.43 -15.64
C ILE A 276 -15.84 3.91 -15.71
N ARG A 277 -15.57 3.37 -16.87
CA ARG A 277 -15.47 1.93 -17.12
C ARG A 277 -14.14 1.56 -17.77
N VAL A 278 -13.81 0.29 -17.70
CA VAL A 278 -12.73 -0.36 -18.43
C VAL A 278 -13.35 -1.31 -19.44
N SER A 279 -12.84 -1.33 -20.65
CA SER A 279 -13.16 -2.35 -21.67
C SER A 279 -11.86 -2.93 -22.22
N VAL A 280 -11.89 -4.20 -22.57
CA VAL A 280 -10.81 -4.93 -23.21
C VAL A 280 -11.39 -5.58 -24.45
N ASN A 281 -10.86 -5.29 -25.63
CA ASN A 281 -11.34 -5.89 -26.87
C ASN A 281 -10.71 -7.25 -27.15
N ASP A 282 -11.15 -7.92 -28.23
CA ASP A 282 -10.64 -9.23 -28.63
C ASP A 282 -9.17 -9.21 -29.09
N ASP A 283 -8.66 -8.04 -29.48
CA ASP A 283 -7.24 -7.84 -29.83
C ASP A 283 -6.37 -7.55 -28.62
N GLY A 284 -6.96 -7.39 -27.40
CA GLY A 284 -6.27 -7.10 -26.15
C GLY A 284 -6.08 -5.62 -25.85
N ASP A 285 -6.61 -4.70 -26.68
CA ASP A 285 -6.52 -3.27 -26.40
C ASP A 285 -7.39 -2.90 -25.20
N ILE A 286 -6.84 -2.12 -24.29
CA ILE A 286 -7.51 -1.67 -23.07
C ILE A 286 -7.91 -0.20 -23.20
N ALA A 287 -9.17 0.11 -22.88
CA ALA A 287 -9.65 1.48 -22.81
C ALA A 287 -10.25 1.78 -21.43
N ILE A 288 -9.91 2.96 -20.88
CA ILE A 288 -10.52 3.56 -19.69
C ILE A 288 -11.27 4.81 -20.14
N THR A 289 -12.61 4.79 -20.06
CA THR A 289 -13.47 5.80 -20.67
C THR A 289 -14.69 6.09 -19.80
N SER A 290 -15.25 7.30 -19.94
CA SER A 290 -16.55 7.69 -19.39
C SER A 290 -17.67 7.71 -20.45
N GLU A 291 -17.39 7.30 -21.67
CA GLU A 291 -18.42 7.19 -22.70
C GLU A 291 -19.39 6.04 -22.40
N PRO A 292 -20.68 6.20 -22.75
CA PRO A 292 -21.66 5.15 -22.57
C PRO A 292 -21.26 3.86 -23.28
N GLU A 293 -21.57 2.73 -22.67
CA GLU A 293 -21.42 1.43 -23.32
C GLU A 293 -22.29 1.34 -24.54
N SER A 294 -21.76 0.76 -25.61
CA SER A 294 -22.46 0.51 -26.87
C SER A 294 -22.64 -1.00 -27.10
N GLU A 295 -23.48 -1.38 -28.08
CA GLU A 295 -23.66 -2.79 -28.48
C GLU A 295 -22.36 -3.41 -29.05
N ASP A 296 -21.42 -2.56 -29.48
CA ASP A 296 -20.14 -2.95 -30.05
C ASP A 296 -19.00 -2.96 -28.97
N THR A 297 -19.31 -2.69 -27.70
CA THR A 297 -18.31 -2.74 -26.63
C THR A 297 -17.96 -4.18 -26.33
N GLU A 298 -16.69 -4.53 -26.52
CA GLU A 298 -16.16 -5.85 -26.22
C GLU A 298 -15.69 -5.95 -24.79
N HIS A 299 -15.79 -7.15 -24.20
CA HIS A 299 -15.37 -7.46 -22.85
C HIS A 299 -14.54 -8.73 -22.83
N ASN A 300 -13.28 -8.56 -22.53
CA ASN A 300 -12.29 -9.63 -22.43
C ASN A 300 -11.36 -9.35 -21.22
N TYR A 301 -10.26 -10.06 -21.13
CA TYR A 301 -9.22 -9.80 -20.16
C TYR A 301 -7.85 -9.79 -20.85
N ASP A 302 -7.07 -8.79 -20.60
CA ASP A 302 -5.67 -8.70 -21.05
C ASP A 302 -4.92 -7.64 -20.23
N GLY A 303 -3.63 -7.44 -20.54
CA GLY A 303 -2.76 -6.46 -19.93
C GLY A 303 -1.79 -5.85 -20.95
N CYS A 304 -1.47 -4.59 -20.73
CA CYS A 304 -0.48 -3.85 -21.51
C CYS A 304 0.31 -2.87 -20.61
N GLU A 305 1.34 -2.26 -21.13
CA GLU A 305 1.99 -1.12 -20.46
C GLU A 305 1.03 0.07 -20.41
N TRP A 306 1.18 0.94 -19.39
CA TRP A 306 0.30 2.10 -19.25
C TRP A 306 0.30 3.03 -20.46
N ASP A 307 1.42 3.10 -21.21
CA ASP A 307 1.49 3.90 -22.46
C ASP A 307 0.58 3.38 -23.58
N ASP A 308 0.21 2.11 -23.53
CA ASP A 308 -0.68 1.47 -24.51
C ASP A 308 -2.16 1.50 -24.06
N VAL A 309 -2.46 1.94 -22.84
CA VAL A 309 -3.84 2.08 -22.36
C VAL A 309 -4.48 3.30 -22.99
N ASN A 310 -5.61 3.13 -23.68
CA ASN A 310 -6.39 4.24 -24.22
C ASN A 310 -7.15 4.95 -23.09
N MET A 311 -6.62 6.09 -22.63
CA MET A 311 -7.25 6.96 -21.63
C MET A 311 -8.11 8.00 -22.33
N ASP A 312 -9.43 7.78 -22.39
CA ASP A 312 -10.38 8.67 -23.06
C ASP A 312 -11.29 9.41 -22.05
N CYS A 313 -10.73 9.80 -20.92
CA CYS A 313 -11.39 10.64 -19.94
C CYS A 313 -10.37 11.36 -19.03
N GLU A 314 -10.71 12.57 -18.60
CA GLU A 314 -9.96 13.29 -17.57
C GLU A 314 -10.61 13.06 -16.20
N SER A 315 -9.83 12.65 -15.20
CA SER A 315 -10.33 12.39 -13.86
C SER A 315 -9.28 12.62 -12.79
N GLU A 316 -9.51 13.59 -11.92
CA GLU A 316 -8.71 13.73 -10.69
C GLU A 316 -8.86 12.52 -9.77
N GLN A 317 -9.99 11.82 -9.81
CA GLN A 317 -10.22 10.65 -8.99
C GLN A 317 -9.35 9.47 -9.44
N LEU A 318 -9.18 9.26 -10.76
CA LEU A 318 -8.23 8.25 -11.27
C LEU A 318 -6.80 8.57 -10.85
N LYS A 319 -6.38 9.84 -10.90
CA LYS A 319 -5.05 10.26 -10.43
C LYS A 319 -4.88 9.95 -8.95
N ALA A 320 -5.82 10.34 -8.11
CA ALA A 320 -5.77 10.05 -6.67
C ALA A 320 -5.83 8.55 -6.31
N LEU A 321 -6.13 7.67 -7.27
CA LEU A 321 -6.10 6.21 -7.13
C LEU A 321 -4.87 5.58 -7.81
N ALA A 322 -3.96 6.38 -8.36
CA ALA A 322 -2.86 5.95 -9.23
C ALA A 322 -3.33 5.01 -10.35
N LEU A 323 -4.42 5.38 -11.03
CA LEU A 323 -4.97 4.70 -12.20
C LEU A 323 -4.75 5.57 -13.44
N PHE A 324 -3.50 5.83 -13.77
CA PHE A 324 -3.07 6.61 -14.93
C PHE A 324 -1.60 6.28 -15.25
N PRO A 325 -1.07 6.65 -16.43
CA PRO A 325 0.30 6.32 -16.86
C PRO A 325 1.38 7.17 -16.15
N GLY A 326 1.41 7.14 -14.80
CA GLY A 326 2.43 7.82 -14.00
C GLY A 326 3.81 7.16 -14.09
N GLU A 327 3.86 5.89 -14.41
CA GLU A 327 5.03 5.08 -14.71
C GLU A 327 4.72 4.30 -15.99
N PRO A 328 5.08 4.85 -17.17
CA PRO A 328 4.59 4.38 -18.48
C PRO A 328 4.86 2.91 -18.76
N GLU A 329 6.04 2.40 -18.36
CA GLU A 329 6.46 1.01 -18.56
C GLU A 329 5.81 0.03 -17.54
N ALA A 330 5.21 0.55 -16.45
CA ALA A 330 4.48 -0.29 -15.52
C ALA A 330 3.21 -0.85 -16.18
N TYR A 331 2.82 -2.06 -15.75
CA TYR A 331 1.77 -2.81 -16.42
C TYR A 331 0.38 -2.50 -15.85
N PHE A 332 -0.61 -2.45 -16.70
CA PHE A 332 -2.03 -2.43 -16.33
C PHE A 332 -2.71 -3.67 -16.88
N TYR A 333 -3.37 -4.44 -16.01
CA TYR A 333 -4.11 -5.64 -16.39
C TYR A 333 -5.54 -5.53 -15.89
N ALA A 334 -6.52 -5.84 -16.72
CA ALA A 334 -7.94 -5.80 -16.38
C ALA A 334 -8.72 -6.97 -16.96
N ASP A 335 -9.73 -7.42 -16.23
CA ASP A 335 -10.79 -8.29 -16.72
C ASP A 335 -12.09 -7.50 -16.74
N SER A 336 -12.55 -7.13 -17.95
CA SER A 336 -13.75 -6.35 -18.15
C SER A 336 -15.01 -7.21 -18.34
N THR A 337 -14.89 -8.53 -18.25
CA THR A 337 -16.03 -9.46 -18.33
C THR A 337 -16.93 -9.35 -17.09
N ASP A 338 -18.11 -9.96 -17.15
CA ASP A 338 -19.01 -10.03 -16.00
C ASP A 338 -18.31 -10.65 -14.80
N GLY A 339 -18.25 -9.90 -13.69
CA GLY A 339 -17.56 -10.35 -12.49
C GLY A 339 -17.23 -9.23 -11.53
N GLU A 340 -16.50 -9.57 -10.48
CA GLU A 340 -15.98 -8.64 -9.47
C GLU A 340 -14.50 -8.91 -9.27
N TYR A 341 -13.67 -7.91 -9.59
CA TYR A 341 -12.22 -8.02 -9.56
C TYR A 341 -11.62 -6.94 -8.66
N PHE A 342 -10.68 -7.35 -7.81
CA PHE A 342 -10.02 -6.48 -6.84
C PHE A 342 -8.59 -6.17 -7.27
N PRO A 343 -8.13 -4.93 -7.03
CA PRO A 343 -6.78 -4.56 -7.39
C PRO A 343 -5.75 -5.25 -6.50
N ILE A 344 -4.69 -5.74 -7.14
CA ILE A 344 -3.39 -5.96 -6.54
C ILE A 344 -2.37 -5.06 -7.20
N ARG A 345 -1.41 -4.56 -6.44
CA ARG A 345 -0.54 -3.46 -6.83
C ARG A 345 0.94 -3.83 -6.71
N GLY A 346 1.78 -3.11 -7.44
CA GLY A 346 3.23 -3.10 -7.26
C GLY A 346 4.02 -4.15 -8.03
N GLY A 347 3.41 -5.27 -8.40
CA GLY A 347 4.11 -6.38 -9.04
C GLY A 347 4.72 -7.37 -8.02
N HIS A 348 5.47 -8.34 -8.52
CA HIS A 348 6.09 -9.40 -7.71
C HIS A 348 7.57 -9.60 -8.03
N TRP A 349 8.24 -10.47 -7.25
CA TRP A 349 9.71 -10.70 -7.28
C TRP A 349 10.30 -11.12 -8.64
N ASN A 350 9.51 -11.45 -9.63
CA ASN A 350 9.91 -11.86 -10.97
C ASN A 350 9.19 -11.07 -12.07
N GLY A 351 8.67 -9.88 -11.75
CA GLY A 351 7.89 -9.04 -12.67
C GLY A 351 8.74 -8.28 -13.68
N GLY A 352 10.06 -8.21 -13.46
CA GLY A 352 10.97 -7.46 -14.33
C GLY A 352 10.59 -5.98 -14.42
N ALA A 353 10.68 -5.41 -15.61
CA ALA A 353 10.34 -4.01 -15.89
C ALA A 353 8.83 -3.69 -15.76
N LEU A 354 7.97 -4.70 -15.78
CA LEU A 354 6.52 -4.50 -15.65
C LEU A 354 6.11 -4.10 -14.23
N ALA A 355 6.93 -4.45 -13.21
CA ALA A 355 6.66 -4.11 -11.82
C ALA A 355 6.97 -2.63 -11.55
N GLY A 356 6.12 -1.96 -10.78
CA GLY A 356 6.26 -0.56 -10.40
C GLY A 356 5.10 -0.13 -9.50
N VAL A 357 5.23 1.01 -8.83
CA VAL A 357 4.18 1.50 -7.91
C VAL A 357 2.85 1.77 -8.63
N PHE A 358 2.89 2.04 -9.95
CA PHE A 358 1.70 2.20 -10.78
C PHE A 358 1.18 0.88 -11.36
N TYR A 359 1.91 -0.23 -11.20
CA TYR A 359 1.38 -1.52 -11.66
C TYR A 359 0.07 -1.84 -10.95
N THR A 360 -0.96 -2.05 -11.76
CA THR A 360 -2.31 -2.38 -11.30
C THR A 360 -2.79 -3.63 -12.02
N ASN A 361 -3.23 -4.62 -11.26
CA ASN A 361 -3.89 -5.78 -11.80
C ASN A 361 -5.31 -5.86 -11.25
N LEU A 362 -6.32 -5.75 -12.11
CA LEU A 362 -7.77 -5.81 -11.83
C LEU A 362 -8.38 -7.07 -12.46
N TYR A 363 -7.75 -8.21 -12.23
CA TYR A 363 -8.15 -9.50 -12.77
C TYR A 363 -8.56 -10.50 -11.68
N TYR A 364 -8.12 -10.30 -10.45
CA TYR A 364 -8.32 -11.28 -9.39
C TYR A 364 -9.66 -11.15 -8.70
N PRO A 365 -10.43 -12.27 -8.58
CA PRO A 365 -11.71 -12.24 -7.89
C PRO A 365 -11.51 -12.04 -6.36
N ARG A 366 -12.58 -11.64 -5.67
CA ARG A 366 -12.62 -11.46 -4.20
C ARG A 366 -12.04 -12.63 -3.41
N SER A 367 -12.25 -13.86 -3.91
CA SER A 367 -11.80 -15.09 -3.25
C SER A 367 -10.34 -15.45 -3.52
N ASN A 368 -9.59 -14.62 -4.25
CA ASN A 368 -8.20 -14.93 -4.57
C ASN A 368 -7.36 -15.12 -3.31
N VAL A 369 -6.54 -16.18 -3.33
CA VAL A 369 -5.55 -16.52 -2.31
C VAL A 369 -4.30 -16.99 -3.02
N ASP A 370 -3.20 -16.26 -2.89
CA ASP A 370 -1.95 -16.62 -3.54
C ASP A 370 -0.74 -16.42 -2.62
N GLY A 371 0.32 -17.20 -2.87
CA GLY A 371 1.58 -17.16 -2.12
C GLY A 371 2.45 -15.95 -2.43
N ASP A 372 2.11 -15.16 -3.44
CA ASP A 372 2.80 -13.95 -3.84
C ASP A 372 1.96 -12.67 -3.67
N VAL A 373 0.77 -12.79 -3.08
CA VAL A 373 -0.10 -11.66 -2.79
C VAL A 373 -0.16 -11.43 -1.29
N GLY A 374 0.39 -10.31 -0.86
CA GLY A 374 0.42 -9.82 0.52
C GLY A 374 -0.38 -8.52 0.66
N PHE A 375 -0.08 -7.77 1.72
CA PHE A 375 -0.76 -6.51 2.02
C PHE A 375 -0.02 -5.70 3.08
N ARG A 376 -0.43 -4.46 3.26
CA ARG A 376 -0.04 -3.64 4.41
C ARG A 376 -1.23 -3.01 5.10
N SER A 377 -1.09 -2.72 6.41
CA SER A 377 -2.08 -1.99 7.17
C SER A 377 -1.80 -0.50 7.14
N ALA A 378 -2.86 0.28 7.39
CA ALA A 378 -2.77 1.70 7.66
C ALA A 378 -3.53 2.03 8.95
N TYR A 379 -3.39 3.27 9.42
CA TYR A 379 -3.98 3.72 10.66
C TYR A 379 -4.34 5.21 10.57
N PHE A 380 -5.48 5.58 11.14
CA PHE A 380 -5.82 6.96 11.44
C PHE A 380 -6.26 7.11 12.88
N LYS A 381 -5.91 8.23 13.50
CA LYS A 381 -6.30 8.49 14.88
C LYS A 381 -7.74 8.95 14.93
N LYS A 382 -8.62 8.08 15.44
CA LYS A 382 -10.03 8.40 15.60
C LYS A 382 -10.21 9.48 16.68
N ASN A 383 -10.75 10.65 16.30
CA ASN A 383 -11.02 11.77 17.22
C ASN A 383 -12.26 11.52 18.06
#